data_38038323217e1074fa5107b574216ff3
#
_entry.id   38038323217e1074fa5107b574216ff3
#
_cell.length_a   1.000
_cell.length_b   1.000
_cell.length_c   1.000
_cell.angle_alpha   90.00
_cell.angle_beta   90.00
_cell.angle_gamma   90.00
#
_symmetry.space_group_name_H-M   'P 1'
#
loop_
_entity.id
_entity.type
_entity.pdbx_description
1 polymer ?
#
loop_
_entity_poly.entity_id
_entity_poly.type
_entity_poly.pdbx_seq_one_letter_code
_entity_poly.pdbx_strand_id
1 'polypeptide(L)'
;AAYANNERRGWESHDNNLYAEIGLNFNIGKGTWKKSPDMEAINTQHQAALDALNARLQDAEEENARLRNELANQKPVETVSESVKQLVTTPVSVFFEINQSTIASQKDLVNVQALAKYAKDNNNNLLVTGYADSATGSADYNQKLSERRATVVANELVKMGIENNKITTVGKGGVETLSPISFNRRATVQITE
;
A
#
# COMPACT_ATOMS: atom_id res chain seq x y z
N ALA A 1 24.19 -37.87 -18.11
CA ALA A 1 23.59 -36.63 -17.61
C ALA A 1 24.46 -35.47 -18.09
N ALA A 2 24.01 -34.71 -19.06
CA ALA A 2 24.67 -33.51 -19.49
C ALA A 2 23.96 -32.31 -18.85
N TYR A 3 24.66 -31.62 -17.97
CA TYR A 3 24.23 -30.33 -17.46
C TYR A 3 24.58 -29.27 -18.51
N ALA A 4 23.57 -28.67 -19.12
CA ALA A 4 23.73 -27.46 -19.87
C ALA A 4 23.77 -26.29 -18.94
N ASN A 5 24.95 -25.73 -18.69
CA ASN A 5 25.16 -24.50 -17.95
C ASN A 5 24.77 -23.34 -18.89
N ASN A 6 23.65 -22.70 -18.65
CA ASN A 6 23.26 -21.51 -19.36
C ASN A 6 23.38 -20.29 -18.43
N GLU A 7 24.62 -19.84 -18.26
CA GLU A 7 24.88 -18.55 -17.70
C GLU A 7 24.60 -17.46 -18.74
N ARG A 8 23.48 -16.77 -18.63
CA ARG A 8 23.37 -15.37 -19.06
C ARG A 8 22.15 -14.65 -18.51
N ARG A 9 22.48 -13.65 -17.70
CA ARG A 9 21.78 -12.39 -17.40
C ARG A 9 20.60 -12.45 -16.44
N GLY A 10 20.90 -11.85 -15.33
CA GLY A 10 20.05 -11.42 -14.24
C GLY A 10 18.73 -10.79 -14.66
N TRP A 11 17.73 -11.41 -14.14
CA TRP A 11 16.49 -10.84 -13.64
C TRP A 11 16.08 -11.77 -12.52
N GLU A 12 16.18 -11.26 -11.30
CA GLU A 12 15.64 -11.96 -10.13
C GLU A 12 14.12 -11.87 -10.20
N SER A 13 13.48 -12.83 -10.84
CA SER A 13 12.10 -13.14 -10.56
C SER A 13 12.10 -14.42 -9.75
N HIS A 14 11.72 -14.34 -8.50
CA HIS A 14 11.48 -15.50 -7.65
C HIS A 14 10.19 -16.19 -8.11
N ASP A 15 10.23 -16.86 -9.22
CA ASP A 15 9.21 -17.82 -9.60
C ASP A 15 9.44 -19.09 -8.79
N ASN A 16 8.74 -19.23 -7.68
CA ASN A 16 8.66 -20.46 -6.92
C ASN A 16 7.79 -21.47 -7.68
N ASN A 17 8.28 -21.94 -8.81
CA ASN A 17 7.67 -23.04 -9.52
C ASN A 17 8.17 -24.35 -8.90
N LEU A 18 7.33 -24.97 -8.08
CA LEU A 18 7.58 -26.31 -7.57
C LEU A 18 7.26 -27.31 -8.67
N TYR A 19 8.28 -27.84 -9.33
CA TYR A 19 8.13 -28.94 -10.30
C TYR A 19 8.31 -30.25 -9.56
N ALA A 20 7.30 -31.10 -9.58
CA ALA A 20 7.42 -32.50 -9.19
C ALA A 20 7.52 -33.35 -10.45
N GLU A 21 8.70 -33.85 -10.76
CA GLU A 21 8.95 -34.74 -11.87
C GLU A 21 8.90 -36.20 -11.37
N ILE A 22 7.97 -36.98 -11.86
CA ILE A 22 7.94 -38.43 -11.62
C ILE A 22 8.56 -39.09 -12.84
N GLY A 23 9.84 -39.38 -12.74
CA GLY A 23 10.57 -40.12 -13.76
C GLY A 23 10.50 -41.63 -13.55
N LEU A 24 10.04 -42.37 -14.55
CA LEU A 24 10.17 -43.82 -14.60
C LEU A 24 11.55 -44.16 -15.19
N ASN A 25 12.44 -44.66 -14.38
CA ASN A 25 13.78 -45.08 -14.84
C ASN A 25 13.77 -46.55 -15.26
N PHE A 26 13.79 -46.78 -16.56
CA PHE A 26 13.92 -48.14 -17.12
C PHE A 26 15.39 -48.49 -17.28
N ASN A 27 15.90 -49.40 -16.48
CA ASN A 27 17.25 -49.90 -16.59
C ASN A 27 17.27 -51.11 -17.55
N ILE A 28 17.61 -50.87 -18.84
CA ILE A 28 17.79 -51.90 -19.85
C ILE A 28 19.22 -52.42 -19.77
N GLY A 29 19.56 -53.07 -18.68
CA GLY A 29 20.83 -53.81 -18.54
C GLY A 29 20.64 -55.29 -18.91
N LYS A 30 21.76 -55.96 -19.25
CA LYS A 30 21.82 -57.43 -19.40
C LYS A 30 21.45 -58.11 -18.08
N GLY A 31 20.18 -58.12 -17.76
CA GLY A 31 19.69 -58.68 -16.53
C GLY A 31 18.69 -59.82 -16.81
N THR A 32 18.84 -60.89 -16.13
CA THR A 32 17.83 -61.90 -15.97
C THR A 32 16.47 -61.27 -15.81
N TRP A 33 15.50 -61.70 -16.62
CA TRP A 33 14.12 -61.23 -16.52
C TRP A 33 13.63 -61.45 -15.07
N LYS A 34 13.59 -60.39 -14.29
CA LYS A 34 12.93 -60.47 -13.01
C LYS A 34 11.43 -60.59 -13.26
N LYS A 35 10.81 -61.46 -12.47
CA LYS A 35 9.38 -61.70 -12.47
C LYS A 35 8.63 -60.39 -12.69
N SER A 36 7.66 -60.41 -13.63
CA SER A 36 6.78 -59.25 -13.86
C SER A 36 6.32 -58.61 -12.56
N PRO A 37 6.37 -57.31 -12.41
CA PRO A 37 5.90 -56.69 -11.18
C PRO A 37 4.47 -57.13 -10.89
N ASP A 38 4.20 -57.45 -9.65
CA ASP A 38 2.85 -57.85 -9.21
C ASP A 38 1.92 -56.66 -9.39
N MET A 39 1.12 -56.73 -10.44
CA MET A 39 0.18 -55.64 -10.81
C MET A 39 -0.89 -55.45 -9.72
N GLU A 40 -1.19 -56.49 -8.96
CA GLU A 40 -2.16 -56.42 -7.87
C GLU A 40 -1.56 -55.62 -6.68
N ALA A 41 -0.29 -55.86 -6.36
CA ALA A 41 0.42 -55.10 -5.35
C ALA A 41 0.57 -53.62 -5.74
N ILE A 42 0.85 -53.34 -7.02
CA ILE A 42 0.95 -51.96 -7.53
C ILE A 42 -0.41 -51.27 -7.46
N ASN A 43 -1.50 -51.93 -7.88
CA ASN A 43 -2.84 -51.38 -7.81
C ASN A 43 -3.29 -51.11 -6.38
N THR A 44 -3.00 -52.03 -5.45
CA THR A 44 -3.29 -51.81 -4.02
C THR A 44 -2.52 -50.61 -3.45
N GLN A 45 -1.27 -50.46 -3.83
CA GLN A 45 -0.45 -49.32 -3.41
C GLN A 45 -0.95 -47.99 -4.00
N HIS A 46 -1.37 -48.01 -5.27
CA HIS A 46 -1.95 -46.80 -5.91
C HIS A 46 -3.30 -46.45 -5.28
N GLN A 47 -4.14 -47.46 -5.00
CA GLN A 47 -5.43 -47.22 -4.33
C GLN A 47 -5.23 -46.62 -2.94
N ALA A 48 -4.31 -47.19 -2.14
CA ALA A 48 -3.99 -46.63 -0.82
C ALA A 48 -3.44 -45.18 -0.89
N ALA A 49 -2.68 -44.87 -1.93
CA ALA A 49 -2.18 -43.51 -2.16
C ALA A 49 -3.32 -42.55 -2.57
N LEU A 50 -4.26 -42.99 -3.39
CA LEU A 50 -5.46 -42.23 -3.75
C LEU A 50 -6.34 -41.96 -2.55
N ASP A 51 -6.57 -42.98 -1.73
CA ASP A 51 -7.39 -42.87 -0.52
C ASP A 51 -6.75 -41.90 0.49
N ALA A 52 -5.43 -41.95 0.66
CA ALA A 52 -4.67 -41.01 1.50
C ALA A 52 -4.73 -39.59 0.96
N LEU A 53 -4.70 -39.42 -0.38
CA LEU A 53 -4.79 -38.09 -1.00
C LEU A 53 -6.21 -37.53 -0.87
N ASN A 54 -7.21 -38.32 -1.03
CA ASN A 54 -8.61 -37.93 -0.85
C ASN A 54 -8.89 -37.52 0.60
N ALA A 55 -8.38 -38.27 1.58
CA ALA A 55 -8.46 -37.88 2.99
C ALA A 55 -7.82 -36.50 3.25
N ARG A 56 -6.62 -36.25 2.71
CA ARG A 56 -5.94 -34.95 2.83
C ARG A 56 -6.71 -33.82 2.14
N LEU A 57 -7.35 -34.11 1.02
CA LEU A 57 -8.19 -33.14 0.32
C LEU A 57 -9.39 -32.76 1.18
N GLN A 58 -10.03 -33.74 1.79
CA GLN A 58 -11.19 -33.55 2.65
C GLN A 58 -10.83 -32.73 3.90
N ASP A 59 -9.71 -33.07 4.56
CA ASP A 59 -9.19 -32.30 5.69
C ASP A 59 -8.91 -30.83 5.30
N ALA A 60 -8.32 -30.61 4.11
CA ALA A 60 -8.04 -29.28 3.61
C ALA A 60 -9.31 -28.48 3.26
N GLU A 61 -10.35 -29.15 2.73
CA GLU A 61 -11.64 -28.52 2.45
C GLU A 61 -12.38 -28.15 3.74
N GLU A 62 -12.35 -29.00 4.76
CA GLU A 62 -12.92 -28.71 6.08
C GLU A 62 -12.20 -27.53 6.76
N GLU A 63 -10.86 -27.51 6.71
CA GLU A 63 -10.09 -26.41 7.25
C GLU A 63 -10.37 -25.09 6.50
N ASN A 64 -10.46 -25.12 5.17
CA ASN A 64 -10.87 -23.97 4.38
C ASN A 64 -12.28 -23.47 4.73
N ALA A 65 -13.23 -24.39 4.94
CA ALA A 65 -14.57 -24.03 5.35
C ALA A 65 -14.58 -23.41 6.75
N ARG A 66 -13.78 -23.95 7.68
CA ARG A 66 -13.60 -23.39 9.01
C ARG A 66 -13.01 -21.99 8.98
N LEU A 67 -11.91 -21.81 8.24
CA LEU A 67 -11.24 -20.51 8.10
C LEU A 67 -12.13 -19.46 7.44
N ARG A 68 -12.93 -19.85 6.44
CA ARG A 68 -13.92 -18.94 5.81
C ARG A 68 -15.00 -18.52 6.79
N ASN A 69 -15.49 -19.44 7.61
CA ASN A 69 -16.49 -19.14 8.64
C ASN A 69 -15.90 -18.25 9.74
N GLU A 70 -14.65 -18.51 10.14
CA GLU A 70 -13.95 -17.68 11.11
C GLU A 70 -13.72 -16.27 10.57
N LEU A 71 -13.30 -16.13 9.31
CA LEU A 71 -13.15 -14.85 8.64
C LEU A 71 -14.48 -14.09 8.49
N ALA A 72 -15.56 -14.81 8.17
CA ALA A 72 -16.89 -14.22 8.06
C ALA A 72 -17.46 -13.79 9.42
N ASN A 73 -17.09 -14.50 10.49
CA ASN A 73 -17.49 -14.18 11.86
C ASN A 73 -16.54 -13.17 12.56
N GLN A 74 -15.38 -12.90 12.00
CA GLN A 74 -14.58 -11.78 12.43
C GLN A 74 -15.38 -10.51 12.14
N LYS A 75 -15.93 -9.90 13.20
CA LYS A 75 -16.48 -8.55 13.12
C LYS A 75 -15.40 -7.69 12.45
N PRO A 76 -15.77 -6.82 11.48
CA PRO A 76 -14.81 -5.85 10.93
C PRO A 76 -14.15 -5.18 12.12
N VAL A 77 -12.84 -5.34 12.21
CA VAL A 77 -12.10 -4.83 13.37
C VAL A 77 -12.34 -3.33 13.40
N GLU A 78 -13.07 -2.85 14.38
CA GLU A 78 -13.37 -1.42 14.61
C GLU A 78 -12.08 -0.58 14.62
N THR A 79 -10.96 -1.22 14.97
CA THR A 79 -9.60 -0.65 14.87
C THR A 79 -9.17 -0.25 13.46
N VAL A 80 -9.67 -0.90 12.40
CA VAL A 80 -9.35 -0.49 11.01
C VAL A 80 -10.08 0.80 10.66
N SER A 81 -11.32 0.98 11.09
CA SER A 81 -12.09 2.21 10.84
C SER A 81 -11.50 3.39 11.64
N GLU A 82 -11.03 3.15 12.84
CA GLU A 82 -10.43 4.18 13.70
C GLU A 82 -9.03 4.55 13.21
N SER A 83 -8.21 3.56 12.77
CA SER A 83 -6.91 3.79 12.14
C SER A 83 -7.03 4.53 10.81
N VAL A 84 -8.05 4.21 10.00
CA VAL A 84 -8.32 4.92 8.74
C VAL A 84 -8.80 6.35 9.03
N LYS A 85 -9.69 6.56 10.01
CA LYS A 85 -10.10 7.90 10.45
C LYS A 85 -8.90 8.72 10.94
N GLN A 86 -8.03 8.14 11.74
CA GLN A 86 -6.84 8.81 12.25
C GLN A 86 -5.83 9.15 11.15
N LEU A 87 -5.67 8.27 10.15
CA LEU A 87 -4.81 8.52 8.99
C LEU A 87 -5.36 9.65 8.10
N VAL A 88 -6.68 9.70 7.94
CA VAL A 88 -7.39 10.68 7.12
C VAL A 88 -7.43 12.06 7.78
N THR A 89 -7.45 12.13 9.12
CA THR A 89 -7.40 13.41 9.87
C THR A 89 -5.99 13.97 10.02
N THR A 90 -4.95 13.21 9.66
CA THR A 90 -3.56 13.68 9.71
C THR A 90 -3.32 14.76 8.66
N PRO A 91 -2.80 15.95 9.04
CA PRO A 91 -2.56 17.03 8.10
C PRO A 91 -1.50 16.66 7.06
N VAL A 92 -1.82 16.87 5.78
CA VAL A 92 -0.89 16.72 4.66
C VAL A 92 -0.17 18.03 4.44
N SER A 93 1.17 18.00 4.32
CA SER A 93 1.99 19.20 4.15
C SER A 93 2.42 19.41 2.70
N VAL A 94 2.37 20.67 2.26
CA VAL A 94 2.92 21.16 0.99
C VAL A 94 3.99 22.19 1.34
N PHE A 95 5.21 22.05 0.80
CA PHE A 95 6.33 22.88 1.16
C PHE A 95 6.59 24.02 0.15
N PHE A 96 7.22 25.10 0.65
CA PHE A 96 7.49 26.29 -0.11
C PHE A 96 8.95 26.73 0.09
N GLU A 97 9.49 27.34 -0.95
CA GLU A 97 10.79 28.00 -0.87
C GLU A 97 10.73 29.27 -0.01
N ILE A 98 11.92 29.71 0.43
CA ILE A 98 12.03 30.93 1.23
C ILE A 98 11.41 32.10 0.46
N ASN A 99 10.63 32.91 1.16
CA ASN A 99 9.99 34.11 0.61
C ASN A 99 9.05 33.85 -0.60
N GLN A 100 8.65 32.59 -0.84
CA GLN A 100 7.76 32.24 -1.95
C GLN A 100 6.43 31.63 -1.47
N SER A 101 5.40 31.84 -2.30
CA SER A 101 4.10 31.18 -2.18
C SER A 101 3.79 30.26 -3.36
N THR A 102 4.74 30.06 -4.29
CA THR A 102 4.68 29.01 -5.31
C THR A 102 5.04 27.67 -4.72
N ILE A 103 4.31 26.62 -5.06
CA ILE A 103 4.55 25.26 -4.58
C ILE A 103 5.92 24.80 -5.08
N ALA A 104 6.78 24.40 -4.15
CA ALA A 104 8.16 24.03 -4.45
C ALA A 104 8.24 22.71 -5.25
N SER A 105 7.35 21.78 -4.98
CA SER A 105 7.33 20.47 -5.63
C SER A 105 5.89 20.00 -5.95
N GLN A 106 5.65 19.66 -7.20
CA GLN A 106 4.39 19.02 -7.59
C GLN A 106 4.18 17.64 -6.95
N LYS A 107 5.26 17.03 -6.47
CA LYS A 107 5.18 15.74 -5.75
C LYS A 107 4.39 15.85 -4.45
N ASP A 108 4.43 17.00 -3.79
CA ASP A 108 3.69 17.24 -2.55
C ASP A 108 2.18 17.20 -2.80
N LEU A 109 1.74 17.55 -4.02
CA LEU A 109 0.34 17.54 -4.40
C LEU A 109 -0.25 16.13 -4.56
N VAL A 110 0.57 15.08 -4.69
CA VAL A 110 0.07 13.70 -4.82
C VAL A 110 -0.73 13.28 -3.58
N ASN A 111 -0.20 13.57 -2.39
CA ASN A 111 -0.89 13.28 -1.14
C ASN A 111 -2.11 14.20 -0.93
N VAL A 112 -2.01 15.46 -1.34
CA VAL A 112 -3.13 16.42 -1.31
C VAL A 112 -4.25 15.93 -2.24
N GLN A 113 -3.92 15.40 -3.41
CA GLN A 113 -4.89 14.87 -4.36
C GLN A 113 -5.64 13.64 -3.80
N ALA A 114 -4.92 12.74 -3.11
CA ALA A 114 -5.54 11.60 -2.44
C ALA A 114 -6.51 12.05 -1.34
N LEU A 115 -6.10 13.05 -0.53
CA LEU A 115 -6.93 13.63 0.51
C LEU A 115 -8.15 14.35 -0.08
N ALA A 116 -7.97 15.12 -1.17
CA ALA A 116 -9.04 15.80 -1.86
C ALA A 116 -10.08 14.83 -2.43
N LYS A 117 -9.62 13.73 -3.04
CA LYS A 117 -10.51 12.67 -3.53
C LYS A 117 -11.35 12.10 -2.39
N TYR A 118 -10.72 11.74 -1.26
CA TYR A 118 -11.43 11.22 -0.10
C TYR A 118 -12.44 12.22 0.45
N ALA A 119 -12.07 13.50 0.58
CA ALA A 119 -12.95 14.55 1.05
C ALA A 119 -14.17 14.74 0.13
N LYS A 120 -13.96 14.66 -1.18
CA LYS A 120 -15.03 14.74 -2.18
C LYS A 120 -15.99 13.55 -2.08
N ASP A 121 -15.45 12.33 -2.01
CA ASP A 121 -16.23 11.10 -1.95
C ASP A 121 -17.08 11.01 -0.66
N ASN A 122 -16.60 11.62 0.43
CA ASN A 122 -17.26 11.62 1.75
C ASN A 122 -17.96 12.96 2.07
N ASN A 123 -17.97 13.91 1.15
CA ASN A 123 -18.58 15.24 1.33
C ASN A 123 -18.02 16.05 2.51
N ASN A 124 -16.75 15.87 2.85
CA ASN A 124 -16.09 16.50 4.00
C ASN A 124 -15.59 17.92 3.68
N ASN A 125 -15.43 18.74 4.72
CA ASN A 125 -14.80 20.04 4.61
C ASN A 125 -13.27 19.92 4.75
N LEU A 126 -12.55 20.90 4.21
CA LEU A 126 -11.09 20.97 4.27
C LEU A 126 -10.64 22.27 4.92
N LEU A 127 -9.69 22.15 5.86
CA LEU A 127 -8.98 23.27 6.43
C LEU A 127 -7.57 23.33 5.83
N VAL A 128 -7.25 24.46 5.23
CA VAL A 128 -5.91 24.75 4.69
C VAL A 128 -5.23 25.78 5.58
N THR A 129 -4.17 25.38 6.26
CA THR A 129 -3.42 26.29 7.16
C THR A 129 -2.04 26.56 6.57
N GLY A 130 -1.76 27.82 6.30
CA GLY A 130 -0.44 28.27 5.82
C GLY A 130 0.46 28.70 6.97
N TYR A 131 1.77 28.50 6.80
CA TYR A 131 2.81 28.84 7.76
C TYR A 131 4.00 29.48 7.04
N ALA A 132 4.69 30.38 7.76
CA ALA A 132 6.00 30.90 7.37
C ALA A 132 7.01 30.52 8.46
N ASP A 133 8.30 30.58 8.18
CA ASP A 133 9.33 30.47 9.22
C ASP A 133 9.44 31.78 10.00
N SER A 134 9.67 31.69 11.30
CA SER A 134 9.80 32.87 12.17
C SER A 134 11.20 33.53 12.10
N ALA A 135 12.17 32.80 11.53
CA ALA A 135 13.54 33.30 11.47
C ALA A 135 13.75 34.36 10.39
N THR A 136 12.85 34.50 9.44
CA THR A 136 12.94 35.43 8.32
C THR A 136 11.71 36.32 8.19
N GLY A 137 11.90 37.59 7.90
CA GLY A 137 10.80 38.54 7.69
C GLY A 137 10.18 39.08 8.99
N SER A 138 9.34 40.10 8.84
CA SER A 138 8.56 40.65 9.96
C SER A 138 7.32 39.85 10.24
N ALA A 139 6.72 39.97 11.42
CA ALA A 139 5.49 39.30 11.81
C ALA A 139 4.36 39.58 10.80
N ASP A 140 4.14 40.81 10.41
CA ASP A 140 3.11 41.22 9.44
C ASP A 140 3.39 40.64 8.05
N TYR A 141 4.65 40.58 7.65
CA TYR A 141 5.01 39.97 6.37
C TYR A 141 4.74 38.47 6.38
N ASN A 142 5.15 37.79 7.45
CA ASN A 142 4.95 36.34 7.61
C ASN A 142 3.46 35.98 7.71
N GLN A 143 2.64 36.84 8.34
CA GLN A 143 1.20 36.66 8.36
C GLN A 143 0.63 36.65 6.93
N LYS A 144 0.94 37.67 6.14
CA LYS A 144 0.50 37.77 4.74
C LYS A 144 1.06 36.66 3.86
N LEU A 145 2.32 36.23 4.10
CA LEU A 145 2.94 35.14 3.35
C LEU A 145 2.25 33.80 3.65
N SER A 146 1.93 33.55 4.90
CA SER A 146 1.22 32.35 5.31
C SER A 146 -0.19 32.28 4.73
N GLU A 147 -0.92 33.38 4.69
CA GLU A 147 -2.23 33.48 4.05
C GLU A 147 -2.16 33.21 2.52
N ARG A 148 -1.15 33.81 1.85
CA ARG A 148 -0.94 33.53 0.41
C ARG A 148 -0.64 32.05 0.15
N ARG A 149 0.15 31.40 1.00
CA ARG A 149 0.44 29.98 0.89
C ARG A 149 -0.80 29.12 1.05
N ALA A 150 -1.64 29.44 2.04
CA ALA A 150 -2.92 28.76 2.23
C ALA A 150 -3.82 28.92 1.00
N THR A 151 -3.91 30.15 0.47
CA THR A 151 -4.73 30.46 -0.72
C THR A 151 -4.25 29.69 -1.97
N VAL A 152 -2.94 29.58 -2.18
CA VAL A 152 -2.40 28.84 -3.33
C VAL A 152 -2.77 27.36 -3.26
N VAL A 153 -2.66 26.74 -2.09
CA VAL A 153 -3.05 25.34 -1.93
C VAL A 153 -4.57 25.15 -2.02
N ALA A 154 -5.35 26.12 -1.52
CA ALA A 154 -6.81 26.09 -1.68
C ALA A 154 -7.22 26.17 -3.17
N ASN A 155 -6.54 26.98 -3.97
CA ASN A 155 -6.77 27.07 -5.41
C ASN A 155 -6.43 25.75 -6.12
N GLU A 156 -5.41 25.02 -5.70
CA GLU A 156 -5.12 23.68 -6.22
C GLU A 156 -6.24 22.68 -5.85
N LEU A 157 -6.76 22.73 -4.63
CA LEU A 157 -7.90 21.89 -4.23
C LEU A 157 -9.16 22.18 -5.09
N VAL A 158 -9.42 23.44 -5.41
CA VAL A 158 -10.53 23.81 -6.33
C VAL A 158 -10.30 23.23 -7.73
N LYS A 159 -9.08 23.28 -8.26
CA LYS A 159 -8.72 22.63 -9.54
C LYS A 159 -8.90 21.10 -9.48
N MET A 160 -8.73 20.48 -8.32
CA MET A 160 -8.99 19.06 -8.08
C MET A 160 -10.49 18.73 -7.94
N GLY A 161 -11.34 19.74 -8.00
CA GLY A 161 -12.81 19.61 -8.01
C GLY A 161 -13.45 19.64 -6.62
N ILE A 162 -12.79 20.25 -5.62
CA ILE A 162 -13.41 20.58 -4.34
C ILE A 162 -14.15 21.93 -4.46
N GLU A 163 -15.35 22.00 -3.95
CA GLU A 163 -16.14 23.22 -3.92
C GLU A 163 -15.50 24.26 -2.99
N ASN A 164 -15.45 25.52 -3.41
CA ASN A 164 -14.81 26.59 -2.64
C ASN A 164 -15.45 26.81 -1.26
N ASN A 165 -16.76 26.58 -1.12
CA ASN A 165 -17.49 26.65 0.16
C ASN A 165 -17.09 25.58 1.18
N LYS A 166 -16.40 24.53 0.72
CA LYS A 166 -15.87 23.44 1.54
C LYS A 166 -14.42 23.62 1.98
N ILE A 167 -13.79 24.72 1.57
CA ILE A 167 -12.40 25.02 1.87
C ILE A 167 -12.32 26.22 2.78
N THR A 168 -11.77 26.03 3.97
CA THR A 168 -11.44 27.12 4.90
C THR A 168 -9.93 27.35 4.87
N THR A 169 -9.50 28.62 4.74
CA THR A 169 -8.10 28.99 4.71
C THR A 169 -7.73 29.80 5.95
N VAL A 170 -6.57 29.50 6.56
CA VAL A 170 -6.04 30.20 7.73
C VAL A 170 -4.54 30.43 7.54
N GLY A 171 -4.07 31.63 7.81
CA GLY A 171 -2.64 31.96 7.94
C GLY A 171 -2.23 31.99 9.41
N LYS A 172 -1.15 31.30 9.75
CA LYS A 172 -0.58 31.24 11.12
C LYS A 172 0.66 32.12 11.31
N GLY A 173 1.06 32.85 10.26
CA GLY A 173 2.24 33.69 10.31
C GLY A 173 3.54 32.91 10.45
N GLY A 174 4.53 33.54 11.07
CA GLY A 174 5.82 32.94 11.37
C GLY A 174 5.76 31.98 12.54
N VAL A 175 6.21 30.74 12.34
CA VAL A 175 6.27 29.69 13.38
C VAL A 175 7.64 29.04 13.44
N GLU A 176 7.94 28.40 14.57
CA GLU A 176 9.18 27.65 14.82
C GLU A 176 8.82 26.28 15.47
N THR A 177 7.89 25.56 14.86
CA THR A 177 7.36 24.32 15.42
C THR A 177 8.13 23.09 14.96
N LEU A 178 8.86 23.18 13.84
CA LEU A 178 9.59 22.06 13.25
C LEU A 178 11.08 22.43 13.07
N SER A 179 11.93 21.41 13.17
CA SER A 179 13.35 21.47 12.86
C SER A 179 13.65 20.50 11.68
N PRO A 180 14.44 20.92 10.68
CA PRO A 180 15.03 22.24 10.50
C PRO A 180 13.99 23.35 10.23
N ILE A 181 14.38 24.61 10.44
CA ILE A 181 13.48 25.78 10.34
C ILE A 181 12.75 25.86 8.99
N SER A 182 13.38 25.35 7.92
CA SER A 182 12.81 25.28 6.57
C SER A 182 11.49 24.49 6.51
N PHE A 183 11.28 23.55 7.40
CA PHE A 183 10.03 22.74 7.45
C PHE A 183 8.82 23.57 7.93
N ASN A 184 9.06 24.77 8.47
CA ASN A 184 7.99 25.69 8.83
C ASN A 184 7.47 26.47 7.61
N ARG A 185 8.15 26.41 6.45
CA ARG A 185 7.68 26.99 5.18
C ARG A 185 6.73 26.04 4.48
N ARG A 186 5.54 25.91 5.01
CA ARG A 186 4.55 24.92 4.51
C ARG A 186 3.12 25.44 4.55
N ALA A 187 2.24 24.74 3.87
CA ALA A 187 0.82 24.77 4.17
C ALA A 187 0.35 23.33 4.45
N THR A 188 -0.57 23.19 5.37
CA THR A 188 -1.16 21.88 5.69
C THR A 188 -2.61 21.84 5.23
N VAL A 189 -3.03 20.69 4.71
CA VAL A 189 -4.42 20.40 4.38
C VAL A 189 -4.92 19.32 5.32
N GLN A 190 -6.05 19.55 5.94
CA GLN A 190 -6.67 18.66 6.92
C GLN A 190 -8.16 18.57 6.65
N ILE A 191 -8.73 17.37 6.83
CA ILE A 191 -10.19 17.20 6.83
C ILE A 191 -10.75 17.72 8.15
N THR A 192 -11.86 18.46 8.06
CA THR A 192 -12.67 18.88 9.20
C THR A 192 -14.08 18.34 9.06
N GLU A 193 -14.64 17.91 10.15
CA GLU A 193 -16.05 17.49 10.23
C GLU A 193 -16.99 18.67 10.08
#